data_dc770dc1da874586cb0a84b9c08f0aa5
#
_entry.id   dc770dc1da874586cb0a84b9c08f0aa5
#
_cell.length_a   1.000
_cell.length_b   1.000
_cell.length_c   1.000
_cell.angle_alpha   90.00
_cell.angle_beta   90.00
_cell.angle_gamma   90.00
#
_symmetry.space_group_name_H-M   'P 1'
#
loop_
_entity.id
_entity.type
_entity.pdbx_description
1 polymer ?
#
loop_
_entity_poly.entity_id
_entity_poly.type
_entity_poly.pdbx_seq_one_letter_code
_entity_poly.pdbx_strand_id
1 'polypeptide(L)'
;MNKPSILIIEDDKAVKNLIATTLEMHDYHYTWADKGEQGILSAASQRPDIILLDLGLPDMDGVDVILKIRSWTNTPIIVISARSEDSDKIAALDAGADDYLTKPFSVDELLARLRSTQRRLRYMQSLEEVQSSLFTNGGLTIDYAAGCACLDGEELHLTPYEYKLLCLLAHNVGKVLTHSYITREIWGAAWEGDVSSLRVFMASLRKKIEKNPSQPQYIQTHVGVGYRMMKR
;
A
#
# COMPACT_ATOMS: atom_id res chain seq x y z
N MET A 1 -6.70 16.47 -0.07
CA MET A 1 -6.48 15.12 0.52
C MET A 1 -7.77 14.35 0.37
N ASN A 2 -7.73 13.19 -0.31
CA ASN A 2 -8.92 12.34 -0.41
C ASN A 2 -9.26 11.78 0.98
N LYS A 3 -10.52 11.91 1.40
CA LYS A 3 -10.97 11.25 2.62
C LYS A 3 -11.20 9.77 2.36
N PRO A 4 -11.00 8.90 3.36
CA PRO A 4 -11.15 7.46 3.17
C PRO A 4 -12.60 7.08 2.84
N SER A 5 -12.74 6.00 2.09
CA SER A 5 -14.01 5.33 1.81
C SER A 5 -14.41 4.44 3.00
N ILE A 6 -15.68 4.51 3.39
CA ILE A 6 -16.21 3.79 4.55
C ILE A 6 -17.31 2.83 4.10
N LEU A 7 -17.22 1.56 4.48
CA LEU A 7 -18.31 0.60 4.33
C LEU A 7 -19.08 0.52 5.66
N ILE A 8 -20.40 0.74 5.62
CA ILE A 8 -21.30 0.59 6.75
C ILE A 8 -22.04 -0.74 6.59
N ILE A 9 -21.95 -1.63 7.61
CA ILE A 9 -22.69 -2.90 7.66
C ILE A 9 -23.62 -2.80 8.87
N GLU A 10 -24.89 -2.44 8.62
CA GLU A 10 -25.87 -2.09 9.64
C GLU A 10 -27.28 -2.27 9.07
N ASP A 11 -28.15 -3.00 9.75
CA ASP A 11 -29.54 -3.24 9.33
C ASP A 11 -30.55 -2.24 9.90
N ASP A 12 -30.25 -1.62 11.05
CA ASP A 12 -31.09 -0.57 11.62
C ASP A 12 -31.04 0.71 10.79
N LYS A 13 -32.18 1.06 10.19
CA LYS A 13 -32.31 2.24 9.32
C LYS A 13 -32.03 3.55 10.05
N ALA A 14 -32.37 3.67 11.35
CA ALA A 14 -32.17 4.90 12.10
C ALA A 14 -30.68 5.11 12.38
N VAL A 15 -29.99 4.07 12.81
CA VAL A 15 -28.54 4.09 13.06
C VAL A 15 -27.78 4.33 11.74
N LYS A 16 -28.14 3.61 10.68
CA LYS A 16 -27.55 3.80 9.35
C LYS A 16 -27.69 5.23 8.85
N ASN A 17 -28.90 5.82 8.95
CA ASN A 17 -29.13 7.21 8.52
C ASN A 17 -28.33 8.21 9.36
N LEU A 18 -28.23 8.00 10.67
CA LEU A 18 -27.41 8.85 11.55
C LEU A 18 -25.94 8.82 11.12
N ILE A 19 -25.39 7.62 10.89
CA ILE A 19 -24.01 7.45 10.47
C ILE A 19 -23.81 8.08 9.07
N ALA A 20 -24.68 7.76 8.10
CA ALA A 20 -24.61 8.28 6.74
C ALA A 20 -24.63 9.81 6.71
N THR A 21 -25.61 10.45 7.38
CA THR A 21 -25.68 11.90 7.46
C THR A 21 -24.43 12.50 8.11
N THR A 22 -23.93 11.86 9.18
CA THR A 22 -22.69 12.31 9.83
C THR A 22 -21.50 12.26 8.87
N LEU A 23 -21.35 11.18 8.11
CA LEU A 23 -20.28 11.01 7.16
C LEU A 23 -20.37 12.03 6.00
N GLU A 24 -21.57 12.28 5.47
CA GLU A 24 -21.83 13.30 4.44
C GLU A 24 -21.43 14.70 4.92
N MET A 25 -21.87 15.10 6.10
CA MET A 25 -21.53 16.41 6.68
C MET A 25 -20.04 16.64 6.86
N HIS A 26 -19.26 15.56 6.90
CA HIS A 26 -17.80 15.60 7.06
C HIS A 26 -17.04 15.17 5.79
N ASP A 27 -17.72 15.17 4.62
CA ASP A 27 -17.19 14.87 3.29
C ASP A 27 -16.54 13.46 3.17
N TYR A 28 -17.01 12.45 3.91
CA TYR A 28 -16.58 11.06 3.74
C TYR A 28 -17.35 10.41 2.60
N HIS A 29 -16.66 9.56 1.84
CA HIS A 29 -17.32 8.65 0.91
C HIS A 29 -17.75 7.40 1.67
N TYR A 30 -18.96 6.91 1.44
CA TYR A 30 -19.43 5.70 2.07
C TYR A 30 -20.31 4.86 1.14
N THR A 31 -20.37 3.59 1.48
CA THR A 31 -21.34 2.60 0.94
C THR A 31 -21.92 1.82 2.10
N TRP A 32 -23.04 1.12 1.87
CA TRP A 32 -23.68 0.35 2.95
C TRP A 32 -24.12 -1.03 2.50
N ALA A 33 -24.29 -1.91 3.50
CA ALA A 33 -24.89 -3.24 3.39
C ALA A 33 -25.82 -3.45 4.59
N ASP A 34 -26.98 -4.05 4.35
CA ASP A 34 -28.00 -4.32 5.39
C ASP A 34 -27.85 -5.75 5.96
N LYS A 35 -26.85 -6.51 5.51
CA LYS A 35 -26.59 -7.92 5.88
C LYS A 35 -25.11 -8.20 5.91
N GLY A 36 -24.69 -9.17 6.74
CA GLY A 36 -23.30 -9.59 6.85
C GLY A 36 -22.74 -10.15 5.55
N GLU A 37 -23.48 -11.02 4.85
CA GLU A 37 -23.05 -11.59 3.57
C GLU A 37 -22.80 -10.50 2.51
N GLN A 38 -23.73 -9.55 2.38
CA GLN A 38 -23.59 -8.41 1.48
C GLN A 38 -22.40 -7.54 1.87
N GLY A 39 -22.19 -7.32 3.18
CA GLY A 39 -21.04 -6.57 3.72
C GLY A 39 -19.71 -7.21 3.35
N ILE A 40 -19.58 -8.52 3.49
CA ILE A 40 -18.39 -9.28 3.11
C ILE A 40 -18.10 -9.13 1.61
N LEU A 41 -19.12 -9.30 0.76
CA LEU A 41 -18.97 -9.13 -0.70
C LEU A 41 -18.59 -7.69 -1.07
N SER A 42 -19.19 -6.69 -0.41
CA SER A 42 -18.88 -5.27 -0.63
C SER A 42 -17.45 -4.95 -0.19
N ALA A 43 -17.02 -5.47 0.96
CA ALA A 43 -15.63 -5.30 1.43
C ALA A 43 -14.61 -5.87 0.45
N ALA A 44 -14.88 -7.03 -0.15
CA ALA A 44 -14.00 -7.67 -1.13
C ALA A 44 -13.94 -6.90 -2.46
N SER A 45 -15.10 -6.43 -2.96
CA SER A 45 -15.21 -5.80 -4.28
C SER A 45 -14.82 -4.32 -4.29
N GLN A 46 -15.18 -3.57 -3.25
CA GLN A 46 -14.99 -2.11 -3.19
C GLN A 46 -13.71 -1.70 -2.47
N ARG A 47 -13.13 -2.60 -1.66
CA ARG A 47 -11.90 -2.38 -0.88
C ARG A 47 -11.96 -1.06 -0.07
N PRO A 48 -12.91 -0.93 0.87
CA PRO A 48 -13.04 0.27 1.68
C PRO A 48 -11.79 0.47 2.56
N ASP A 49 -11.53 1.73 2.93
CA ASP A 49 -10.43 2.06 3.83
C ASP A 49 -10.78 1.77 5.30
N ILE A 50 -12.07 1.84 5.67
CA ILE A 50 -12.58 1.56 7.02
C ILE A 50 -13.93 0.85 6.90
N ILE A 51 -14.20 -0.09 7.80
CA ILE A 51 -15.49 -0.78 7.92
C ILE A 51 -16.11 -0.41 9.27
N LEU A 52 -17.38 0.04 9.25
CA LEU A 52 -18.24 0.17 10.43
C LEU A 52 -19.18 -1.02 10.45
N LEU A 53 -19.20 -1.80 11.52
CA LEU A 53 -19.88 -3.08 11.57
C LEU A 53 -20.78 -3.20 12.81
N ASP A 54 -22.06 -3.47 12.63
CA ASP A 54 -22.90 -3.98 13.72
C ASP A 54 -22.69 -5.49 13.92
N LEU A 55 -22.77 -5.93 15.17
CA LEU A 55 -22.73 -7.35 15.52
C LEU A 55 -24.13 -8.02 15.41
N GLY A 56 -25.19 -7.24 15.50
CA GLY A 56 -26.57 -7.73 15.54
C GLY A 56 -27.23 -7.85 14.18
N LEU A 57 -26.53 -8.37 13.18
CA LEU A 57 -27.06 -8.50 11.81
C LEU A 57 -28.10 -9.60 11.69
N PRO A 58 -29.07 -9.49 10.73
CA PRO A 58 -30.19 -10.41 10.62
C PRO A 58 -29.83 -11.79 10.05
N ASP A 59 -28.70 -11.93 9.37
CA ASP A 59 -28.29 -13.14 8.65
C ASP A 59 -27.14 -13.91 9.30
N MET A 60 -26.28 -13.22 10.05
CA MET A 60 -25.15 -13.86 10.75
C MET A 60 -24.63 -12.97 11.89
N ASP A 61 -23.91 -13.56 12.84
CA ASP A 61 -23.23 -12.77 13.88
C ASP A 61 -22.12 -11.92 13.28
N GLY A 62 -22.01 -10.64 13.70
CA GLY A 62 -20.97 -9.75 13.23
C GLY A 62 -19.55 -10.23 13.58
N VAL A 63 -19.37 -11.04 14.62
CA VAL A 63 -18.08 -11.69 14.92
C VAL A 63 -17.66 -12.63 13.78
N ASP A 64 -18.61 -13.38 13.20
CA ASP A 64 -18.33 -14.23 12.04
C ASP A 64 -17.97 -13.39 10.79
N VAL A 65 -18.60 -12.21 10.64
CA VAL A 65 -18.24 -11.24 9.59
C VAL A 65 -16.78 -10.79 9.76
N ILE A 66 -16.36 -10.45 10.99
CA ILE A 66 -14.97 -10.06 11.29
C ILE A 66 -14.02 -11.17 10.88
N LEU A 67 -14.22 -12.40 11.37
CA LEU A 67 -13.38 -13.55 11.06
C LEU A 67 -13.25 -13.80 9.55
N LYS A 68 -14.35 -13.73 8.81
CA LYS A 68 -14.35 -13.89 7.36
C LYS A 68 -13.55 -12.78 6.66
N ILE A 69 -13.75 -11.52 7.02
CA ILE A 69 -13.01 -10.39 6.45
C ILE A 69 -11.52 -10.50 6.77
N ARG A 70 -11.17 -10.88 7.99
CA ARG A 70 -9.76 -11.04 8.43
C ARG A 70 -9.02 -12.16 7.72
N SER A 71 -9.71 -13.12 7.12
CA SER A 71 -9.05 -14.19 6.36
C SER A 71 -8.33 -13.67 5.09
N TRP A 72 -8.60 -12.45 4.62
CA TRP A 72 -8.03 -11.90 3.40
C TRP A 72 -7.65 -10.41 3.45
N THR A 73 -8.04 -9.64 4.48
CA THR A 73 -7.66 -8.22 4.60
C THR A 73 -7.49 -7.75 6.04
N ASN A 74 -6.60 -6.76 6.21
CA ASN A 74 -6.38 -6.03 7.46
C ASN A 74 -7.08 -4.66 7.47
N THR A 75 -8.08 -4.43 6.60
CA THR A 75 -8.87 -3.20 6.60
C THR A 75 -9.44 -2.93 8.00
N PRO A 76 -9.23 -1.75 8.60
CA PRO A 76 -9.72 -1.46 9.94
C PRO A 76 -11.23 -1.66 10.07
N ILE A 77 -11.63 -2.37 11.13
CA ILE A 77 -13.03 -2.62 11.48
C ILE A 77 -13.32 -1.95 12.83
N ILE A 78 -14.27 -1.01 12.83
CA ILE A 78 -14.82 -0.41 14.04
C ILE A 78 -16.19 -1.04 14.26
N VAL A 79 -16.36 -1.76 15.35
CA VAL A 79 -17.66 -2.33 15.74
C VAL A 79 -18.54 -1.25 16.33
N ILE A 80 -19.82 -1.21 15.94
CA ILE A 80 -20.85 -0.32 16.49
C ILE A 80 -22.04 -1.18 16.92
N SER A 81 -22.17 -1.51 18.21
CA SER A 81 -23.16 -2.49 18.64
C SER A 81 -23.87 -2.10 19.94
N ALA A 82 -25.12 -2.58 20.09
CA ALA A 82 -25.87 -2.48 21.33
C ALA A 82 -25.38 -3.45 22.44
N ARG A 83 -24.57 -4.46 22.05
CA ARG A 83 -23.98 -5.38 23.02
C ARG A 83 -22.96 -4.62 23.85
N SER A 84 -23.17 -4.53 25.14
CA SER A 84 -22.37 -3.69 26.05
C SER A 84 -21.55 -4.48 27.04
N GLU A 85 -21.73 -5.81 27.11
CA GLU A 85 -20.98 -6.67 28.01
C GLU A 85 -19.50 -6.75 27.60
N ASP A 86 -18.64 -6.84 28.59
CA ASP A 86 -17.20 -6.92 28.34
C ASP A 86 -16.81 -8.18 27.55
N SER A 87 -17.53 -9.28 27.74
CA SER A 87 -17.39 -10.52 26.99
C SER A 87 -17.59 -10.32 25.47
N ASP A 88 -18.62 -9.54 25.08
CA ASP A 88 -18.89 -9.26 23.65
C ASP A 88 -17.82 -8.39 23.03
N LYS A 89 -17.35 -7.38 23.78
CA LYS A 89 -16.26 -6.50 23.32
C LYS A 89 -14.96 -7.27 23.14
N ILE A 90 -14.63 -8.12 24.13
CA ILE A 90 -13.42 -8.97 24.07
C ILE A 90 -13.52 -9.93 22.88
N ALA A 91 -14.65 -10.61 22.69
CA ALA A 91 -14.85 -11.52 21.58
C ALA A 91 -14.68 -10.83 20.21
N ALA A 92 -15.22 -9.62 20.03
CA ALA A 92 -15.07 -8.87 18.80
C ALA A 92 -13.62 -8.42 18.57
N LEU A 93 -12.92 -7.95 19.60
CA LEU A 93 -11.51 -7.53 19.51
C LEU A 93 -10.59 -8.72 19.26
N ASP A 94 -10.80 -9.85 19.93
CA ASP A 94 -10.04 -11.09 19.70
C ASP A 94 -10.28 -11.67 18.31
N ALA A 95 -11.49 -11.49 17.76
CA ALA A 95 -11.79 -11.84 16.36
C ALA A 95 -11.09 -10.91 15.35
N GLY A 96 -10.54 -9.78 15.80
CA GLY A 96 -9.76 -8.87 14.98
C GLY A 96 -10.41 -7.52 14.69
N ALA A 97 -11.45 -7.10 15.47
CA ALA A 97 -11.90 -5.71 15.41
C ALA A 97 -10.80 -4.76 15.93
N ASP A 98 -10.70 -3.58 15.34
CA ASP A 98 -9.69 -2.57 15.71
C ASP A 98 -10.17 -1.61 16.78
N ASP A 99 -11.49 -1.43 16.89
CA ASP A 99 -12.12 -0.55 17.89
C ASP A 99 -13.58 -0.97 18.10
N TYR A 100 -14.18 -0.49 19.20
CA TYR A 100 -15.54 -0.82 19.60
C TYR A 100 -16.28 0.41 20.08
N LEU A 101 -17.48 0.66 19.55
CA LEU A 101 -18.37 1.76 19.90
C LEU A 101 -19.73 1.17 20.37
N THR A 102 -20.11 1.45 21.61
CA THR A 102 -21.38 0.94 22.15
C THR A 102 -22.55 1.87 21.81
N LYS A 103 -23.67 1.32 21.33
CA LYS A 103 -24.93 2.05 21.15
C LYS A 103 -25.65 2.25 22.53
N PRO A 104 -26.22 3.44 22.81
CA PRO A 104 -26.21 4.65 22.00
C PRO A 104 -24.86 5.39 22.07
N PHE A 105 -24.41 5.97 20.97
CA PHE A 105 -23.16 6.72 20.86
C PHE A 105 -23.42 8.18 20.42
N SER A 106 -22.49 9.07 20.72
CA SER A 106 -22.53 10.42 20.19
C SER A 106 -21.83 10.53 18.81
N VAL A 107 -22.27 11.49 17.99
CA VAL A 107 -21.64 11.80 16.71
C VAL A 107 -20.14 12.14 16.91
N ASP A 108 -19.82 12.89 17.96
CA ASP A 108 -18.46 13.28 18.29
C ASP A 108 -17.57 12.07 18.61
N GLU A 109 -18.12 11.06 19.30
CA GLU A 109 -17.41 9.83 19.62
C GLU A 109 -17.11 9.02 18.35
N LEU A 110 -18.10 8.83 17.46
CA LEU A 110 -17.89 8.18 16.16
C LEU A 110 -16.80 8.89 15.36
N LEU A 111 -16.88 10.21 15.25
CA LEU A 111 -15.87 11.00 14.52
C LEU A 111 -14.49 10.94 15.18
N ALA A 112 -14.40 10.89 16.50
CA ALA A 112 -13.12 10.74 17.20
C ALA A 112 -12.45 9.40 16.88
N ARG A 113 -13.22 8.30 16.85
CA ARG A 113 -12.71 6.97 16.46
C ARG A 113 -12.29 6.92 15.01
N LEU A 114 -13.08 7.47 14.10
CA LEU A 114 -12.71 7.60 12.68
C LEU A 114 -11.40 8.38 12.49
N ARG A 115 -11.27 9.53 13.18
CA ARG A 115 -10.00 10.32 13.12
C ARG A 115 -8.81 9.54 13.68
N SER A 116 -9.00 8.77 14.76
CA SER A 116 -7.94 7.94 15.33
C SER A 116 -7.49 6.85 14.36
N THR A 117 -8.44 6.14 13.76
CA THR A 117 -8.18 5.10 12.75
C THR A 117 -7.49 5.66 11.52
N GLN A 118 -7.95 6.82 11.00
CA GLN A 118 -7.29 7.49 9.87
C GLN A 118 -5.85 7.90 10.18
N ARG A 119 -5.58 8.41 11.39
CA ARG A 119 -4.22 8.78 11.79
C ARG A 119 -3.33 7.54 11.81
N ARG A 120 -3.83 6.39 12.30
CA ARG A 120 -3.10 5.12 12.28
C ARG A 120 -2.85 4.63 10.85
N LEU A 121 -3.85 4.69 9.96
CA LEU A 121 -3.69 4.35 8.54
C LEU A 121 -2.62 5.20 7.86
N ARG A 122 -2.65 6.53 8.05
CA ARG A 122 -1.63 7.45 7.49
C ARG A 122 -0.24 7.15 8.03
N TYR A 123 -0.13 6.84 9.32
CA TYR A 123 1.16 6.46 9.91
C TYR A 123 1.70 5.17 9.31
N MET A 124 0.85 4.15 9.14
CA MET A 124 1.24 2.89 8.48
C MET A 124 1.65 3.11 7.02
N GLN A 125 0.87 3.90 6.26
CA GLN A 125 1.21 4.28 4.88
C GLN A 125 2.54 5.04 4.82
N SER A 126 2.78 5.98 5.75
CA SER A 126 4.06 6.70 5.79
C SER A 126 5.24 5.78 6.11
N LEU A 127 5.06 4.74 6.93
CA LEU A 127 6.09 3.73 7.18
C LEU A 127 6.34 2.86 5.95
N GLU A 128 5.29 2.48 5.23
CA GLU A 128 5.40 1.74 3.97
C GLU A 128 6.06 2.59 2.87
N GLU A 129 5.72 3.88 2.78
CA GLU A 129 6.38 4.83 1.87
C GLU A 129 7.86 5.00 2.21
N VAL A 130 8.23 5.09 3.49
CA VAL A 130 9.63 5.14 3.92
C VAL A 130 10.35 3.83 3.62
N GLN A 131 9.72 2.67 3.84
CA GLN A 131 10.30 1.38 3.46
C GLN A 131 10.35 1.17 1.93
N SER A 132 9.36 1.68 1.20
CA SER A 132 9.36 1.65 -0.28
C SER A 132 10.27 2.72 -0.88
N SER A 133 10.64 3.75 -0.14
CA SER A 133 11.60 4.77 -0.59
C SER A 133 13.04 4.31 -0.53
N LEU A 134 13.35 3.26 0.24
CA LEU A 134 14.69 2.72 0.38
C LEU A 134 14.81 1.33 -0.26
N PHE A 135 15.60 1.23 -1.30
CA PHE A 135 15.97 -0.05 -1.92
C PHE A 135 17.34 -0.50 -1.41
N THR A 136 17.46 -1.78 -1.07
CA THR A 136 18.74 -2.39 -0.65
C THR A 136 18.98 -3.68 -1.41
N ASN A 137 20.20 -3.83 -1.95
CA ASN A 137 20.63 -5.02 -2.68
C ASN A 137 22.14 -5.25 -2.46
N GLY A 138 22.49 -6.06 -1.48
CA GLY A 138 23.87 -6.18 -0.99
C GLY A 138 24.36 -4.87 -0.37
N GLY A 139 25.50 -4.36 -0.82
CA GLY A 139 26.02 -3.06 -0.37
C GLY A 139 25.39 -1.85 -1.09
N LEU A 140 24.61 -2.09 -2.16
CA LEU A 140 23.94 -1.01 -2.91
C LEU A 140 22.63 -0.62 -2.21
N THR A 141 22.49 0.69 -1.92
CA THR A 141 21.26 1.28 -1.40
C THR A 141 20.82 2.44 -2.29
N ILE A 142 19.52 2.61 -2.49
CA ILE A 142 18.93 3.73 -3.22
C ILE A 142 17.86 4.34 -2.32
N ASP A 143 18.00 5.61 -2.00
CA ASP A 143 16.95 6.39 -1.36
C ASP A 143 16.19 7.17 -2.44
N TYR A 144 15.00 6.67 -2.80
CA TYR A 144 14.17 7.29 -3.83
C TYR A 144 13.61 8.65 -3.38
N ALA A 145 13.40 8.84 -2.07
CA ALA A 145 12.88 10.10 -1.53
C ALA A 145 13.96 11.19 -1.55
N ALA A 146 15.20 10.83 -1.18
CA ALA A 146 16.35 11.73 -1.22
C ALA A 146 16.92 11.88 -2.65
N GLY A 147 16.59 10.98 -3.57
CA GLY A 147 17.12 10.98 -4.93
C GLY A 147 18.61 10.64 -5.03
N CYS A 148 19.13 9.86 -4.07
CA CYS A 148 20.54 9.47 -3.98
C CYS A 148 20.72 7.95 -3.94
N ALA A 149 21.94 7.49 -4.20
CA ALA A 149 22.31 6.09 -4.08
C ALA A 149 23.69 5.98 -3.45
N CYS A 150 23.91 4.91 -2.64
CA CYS A 150 25.17 4.63 -1.97
C CYS A 150 25.61 3.19 -2.28
N LEU A 151 26.91 2.97 -2.29
CA LEU A 151 27.52 1.64 -2.35
C LEU A 151 28.45 1.46 -1.15
N ASP A 152 28.21 0.42 -0.36
CA ASP A 152 28.96 0.12 0.87
C ASP A 152 29.00 1.34 1.84
N GLY A 153 27.93 2.17 1.85
CA GLY A 153 27.77 3.37 2.68
C GLY A 153 28.33 4.66 2.08
N GLU A 154 29.04 4.62 0.96
CA GLU A 154 29.54 5.80 0.24
C GLU A 154 28.56 6.26 -0.84
N GLU A 155 28.27 7.57 -0.88
CA GLU A 155 27.36 8.13 -1.87
C GLU A 155 27.95 8.07 -3.30
N LEU A 156 27.13 7.59 -4.24
CA LEU A 156 27.47 7.48 -5.64
C LEU A 156 27.17 8.79 -6.38
N HIS A 157 28.17 9.39 -7.00
CA HIS A 157 27.96 10.53 -7.91
C HIS A 157 27.44 10.06 -9.26
N LEU A 158 26.10 9.97 -9.39
CA LEU A 158 25.43 9.56 -10.60
C LEU A 158 24.88 10.76 -11.37
N THR A 159 25.01 10.71 -12.71
CA THR A 159 24.28 11.64 -13.58
C THR A 159 22.77 11.33 -13.51
N PRO A 160 21.88 12.28 -13.89
CA PRO A 160 20.43 12.02 -13.88
C PRO A 160 20.00 10.78 -14.68
N TYR A 161 20.66 10.50 -15.80
CA TYR A 161 20.35 9.30 -16.60
C TYR A 161 20.88 8.00 -15.97
N GLU A 162 22.06 8.03 -15.36
CA GLU A 162 22.59 6.88 -14.61
C GLU A 162 21.71 6.56 -13.41
N TYR A 163 21.26 7.58 -12.68
CA TYR A 163 20.34 7.40 -11.56
C TYR A 163 19.01 6.81 -12.01
N LYS A 164 18.38 7.36 -13.08
CA LYS A 164 17.15 6.78 -13.65
C LYS A 164 17.34 5.33 -14.08
N LEU A 165 18.46 5.01 -14.73
CA LEU A 165 18.79 3.67 -15.18
C LEU A 165 18.97 2.71 -14.00
N LEU A 166 19.66 3.15 -12.94
CA LEU A 166 19.82 2.39 -11.71
C LEU A 166 18.47 2.11 -11.04
N CYS A 167 17.61 3.12 -10.91
CA CYS A 167 16.26 2.97 -10.35
C CYS A 167 15.40 2.01 -11.18
N LEU A 168 15.42 2.12 -12.51
CA LEU A 168 14.66 1.22 -13.39
C LEU A 168 15.08 -0.25 -13.20
N LEU A 169 16.38 -0.51 -13.10
CA LEU A 169 16.92 -1.85 -12.86
C LEU A 169 16.57 -2.35 -11.45
N ALA A 170 16.63 -1.49 -10.44
CA ALA A 170 16.32 -1.81 -9.06
C ALA A 170 14.84 -2.17 -8.85
N HIS A 171 13.90 -1.43 -9.47
CA HIS A 171 12.47 -1.79 -9.47
C HIS A 171 12.16 -3.14 -10.15
N ASN A 172 13.09 -3.63 -10.98
CA ASN A 172 12.94 -4.87 -11.73
C ASN A 172 14.01 -5.91 -11.41
N VAL A 173 14.50 -5.95 -10.15
CA VAL A 173 15.51 -6.94 -9.72
C VAL A 173 15.10 -8.36 -10.12
N GLY A 174 16.05 -9.10 -10.68
CA GLY A 174 15.87 -10.48 -11.13
C GLY A 174 15.23 -10.63 -12.50
N LYS A 175 14.63 -9.57 -13.07
CA LYS A 175 14.01 -9.61 -14.41
C LYS A 175 15.00 -9.11 -15.47
N VAL A 176 14.97 -9.73 -16.66
CA VAL A 176 15.71 -9.25 -17.82
C VAL A 176 14.90 -8.14 -18.49
N LEU A 177 15.46 -6.94 -18.55
CA LEU A 177 14.87 -5.80 -19.27
C LEU A 177 15.47 -5.71 -20.65
N THR A 178 14.63 -5.66 -21.69
CA THR A 178 15.10 -5.56 -23.08
C THR A 178 15.67 -4.18 -23.38
N HIS A 179 16.55 -4.08 -24.36
CA HIS A 179 17.11 -2.79 -24.79
C HIS A 179 16.01 -1.79 -25.13
N SER A 180 15.00 -2.21 -25.90
CA SER A 180 13.88 -1.36 -26.31
C SER A 180 13.02 -0.90 -25.13
N TYR A 181 12.80 -1.76 -24.13
CA TYR A 181 12.10 -1.36 -22.92
C TYR A 181 12.88 -0.30 -22.15
N ILE A 182 14.18 -0.54 -21.88
CA ILE A 182 15.02 0.40 -21.14
C ILE A 182 15.09 1.75 -21.86
N THR A 183 15.33 1.77 -23.17
CA THR A 183 15.44 3.02 -23.93
C THR A 183 14.14 3.82 -23.90
N ARG A 184 12.98 3.16 -24.03
CA ARG A 184 11.69 3.81 -23.95
C ARG A 184 11.42 4.42 -22.58
N GLU A 185 11.72 3.71 -21.48
CA GLU A 185 11.49 4.20 -20.12
C GLU A 185 12.43 5.35 -19.73
N ILE A 186 13.67 5.34 -20.22
CA ILE A 186 14.67 6.35 -19.86
C ILE A 186 14.56 7.63 -20.72
N TRP A 187 14.34 7.49 -22.02
CA TRP A 187 14.36 8.61 -22.99
C TRP A 187 13.00 8.91 -23.63
N GLY A 188 12.00 8.03 -23.46
CA GLY A 188 10.66 8.18 -24.02
C GLY A 188 10.47 7.51 -25.39
N ALA A 189 9.21 7.38 -25.84
CA ALA A 189 8.82 6.66 -27.05
C ALA A 189 9.30 7.34 -28.35
N ALA A 190 9.55 8.66 -28.32
CA ALA A 190 10.02 9.42 -29.48
C ALA A 190 11.55 9.44 -29.66
N TRP A 191 12.28 8.71 -28.81
CA TRP A 191 13.74 8.70 -28.91
C TRP A 191 14.22 7.76 -30.01
N GLU A 192 14.83 8.33 -31.05
CA GLU A 192 15.37 7.61 -32.18
C GLU A 192 16.82 7.15 -31.96
N GLY A 193 17.32 7.27 -30.71
CA GLY A 193 18.70 6.89 -30.37
C GLY A 193 18.92 5.38 -30.41
N ASP A 194 20.12 5.03 -30.81
CA ASP A 194 20.57 3.66 -31.00
C ASP A 194 20.92 2.98 -29.63
N VAL A 195 20.92 1.66 -29.63
CA VAL A 195 21.34 0.80 -28.50
C VAL A 195 22.78 1.09 -28.04
N SER A 196 23.62 1.71 -28.91
CA SER A 196 24.99 2.10 -28.57
C SER A 196 25.03 3.10 -27.40
N SER A 197 24.13 4.09 -27.37
CA SER A 197 24.04 5.06 -26.28
C SER A 197 23.71 4.38 -24.94
N LEU A 198 22.79 3.43 -24.95
CA LEU A 198 22.46 2.65 -23.73
C LEU A 198 23.69 1.87 -23.21
N ARG A 199 24.50 1.30 -24.13
CA ARG A 199 25.74 0.60 -23.76
C ARG A 199 26.74 1.51 -23.07
N VAL A 200 26.88 2.75 -23.51
CA VAL A 200 27.77 3.75 -22.90
C VAL A 200 27.31 4.07 -21.48
N PHE A 201 26.02 4.37 -21.28
CA PHE A 201 25.48 4.62 -19.94
C PHE A 201 25.60 3.40 -19.01
N MET A 202 25.36 2.20 -19.54
CA MET A 202 25.51 0.96 -18.77
C MET A 202 26.96 0.70 -18.37
N ALA A 203 27.93 0.98 -19.27
CA ALA A 203 29.35 0.86 -18.96
C ALA A 203 29.79 1.90 -17.90
N SER A 204 29.29 3.14 -18.00
CA SER A 204 29.55 4.18 -17.01
C SER A 204 28.97 3.84 -15.64
N LEU A 205 27.72 3.39 -15.59
CA LEU A 205 27.06 2.97 -14.35
C LEU A 205 27.83 1.81 -13.68
N ARG A 206 28.24 0.80 -14.44
CA ARG A 206 29.04 -0.33 -13.92
C ARG A 206 30.36 0.12 -13.29
N LYS A 207 31.06 1.10 -13.87
CA LYS A 207 32.29 1.62 -13.28
C LYS A 207 32.10 2.20 -11.88
N LYS A 208 30.87 2.62 -11.56
CA LYS A 208 30.53 3.23 -10.27
C LYS A 208 30.01 2.21 -9.24
N ILE A 209 29.32 1.14 -9.69
CA ILE A 209 28.69 0.18 -8.78
C ILE A 209 29.35 -1.19 -8.71
N GLU A 210 30.23 -1.53 -9.66
CA GLU A 210 30.88 -2.84 -9.71
C GLU A 210 32.34 -2.74 -9.26
N LYS A 211 32.78 -3.65 -8.39
CA LYS A 211 34.19 -3.77 -8.01
C LYS A 211 35.07 -4.12 -9.22
N ASN A 212 34.53 -4.94 -10.13
CA ASN A 212 35.17 -5.27 -11.41
C ASN A 212 34.12 -5.18 -12.53
N PRO A 213 34.11 -4.09 -13.34
CA PRO A 213 33.15 -3.92 -14.43
C PRO A 213 33.18 -5.02 -15.50
N SER A 214 34.32 -5.74 -15.66
CA SER A 214 34.44 -6.88 -16.59
C SER A 214 33.84 -8.16 -16.06
N GLN A 215 33.62 -8.25 -14.74
CA GLN A 215 32.93 -9.36 -14.06
C GLN A 215 31.82 -8.81 -13.17
N PRO A 216 30.75 -8.24 -13.78
CA PRO A 216 29.74 -7.50 -13.07
C PRO A 216 28.92 -8.43 -12.16
N GLN A 217 28.70 -7.99 -10.94
CA GLN A 217 27.95 -8.73 -9.92
C GLN A 217 26.54 -8.15 -9.71
N TYR A 218 26.33 -6.86 -9.96
CA TYR A 218 25.02 -6.22 -9.84
C TYR A 218 24.25 -6.23 -11.16
N ILE A 219 24.90 -5.90 -12.29
CA ILE A 219 24.21 -5.78 -13.58
C ILE A 219 24.78 -6.78 -14.59
N GLN A 220 24.03 -7.84 -14.85
CA GLN A 220 24.35 -8.86 -15.85
C GLN A 220 23.87 -8.44 -17.26
N THR A 221 24.70 -8.71 -18.30
CA THR A 221 24.29 -8.56 -19.69
C THR A 221 23.70 -9.86 -20.22
N HIS A 222 22.53 -9.77 -20.85
CA HIS A 222 21.97 -10.83 -21.68
C HIS A 222 22.18 -10.44 -23.12
N VAL A 223 23.19 -11.06 -23.76
CA VAL A 223 23.66 -10.70 -25.12
C VAL A 223 22.50 -10.74 -26.10
N GLY A 224 22.34 -9.67 -26.88
CA GLY A 224 21.26 -9.53 -27.87
C GLY A 224 19.89 -9.20 -27.29
N VAL A 225 19.70 -9.28 -25.97
CA VAL A 225 18.40 -9.09 -25.31
C VAL A 225 18.36 -7.81 -24.46
N GLY A 226 19.25 -7.67 -23.47
CA GLY A 226 19.20 -6.55 -22.55
C GLY A 226 20.04 -6.76 -21.29
N TYR A 227 19.55 -6.22 -20.18
CA TYR A 227 20.25 -6.21 -18.89
C TYR A 227 19.35 -6.67 -17.75
N ARG A 228 19.97 -7.24 -16.71
CA ARG A 228 19.29 -7.68 -15.50
C ARG A 228 20.07 -7.26 -14.27
N MET A 229 19.40 -6.67 -13.28
CA MET A 229 19.97 -6.51 -11.94
C MET A 229 19.85 -7.82 -11.19
N MET A 230 20.95 -8.31 -10.66
CA MET A 230 21.03 -9.52 -9.87
C MET A 230 20.62 -9.23 -8.41
N LYS A 231 19.91 -10.16 -7.78
CA LYS A 231 19.61 -10.10 -6.35
C LYS A 231 20.84 -10.57 -5.55
N ARG A 232 21.25 -9.78 -4.55
CA ARG A 232 22.40 -10.06 -3.69
C ARG A 232 21.99 -10.14 -2.23
#